data_07ac9861d1efa079f3b18812f1f9b08c
#
_entry.id   07ac9861d1efa079f3b18812f1f9b08c
#
_cell.length_a   1.000
_cell.length_b   1.000
_cell.length_c   1.000
_cell.angle_alpha   90.00
_cell.angle_beta   90.00
_cell.angle_gamma   90.00
#
_symmetry.space_group_name_H-M   'P 1'
#
loop_
_entity.id
_entity.type
_entity.pdbx_description
1 polymer ?
#
loop_
_entity_poly.entity_id
_entity_poly.type
_entity_poly.pdbx_seq_one_letter_code
_entity_poly.pdbx_strand_id
1 'polypeptide(L)'
;YDMYDEGMEQGYFAKTPEGDTYVNAVWPGDAVYPDFGNPKVRQWWGEKQKYLVDLGVRGVWNDMNEPASFRGELPEDVVFTDEDRPCDHGQMHNVYGHLMAKATYEGLKKQDGRRPFVITRACYSGSQKYTTAWTGDNQSLWEHLRMAIPQMCNLGLSGMVFIGTDVGGFGADVTPELLSRWVQVGCFSPLFRNHSSKGSTRQEPWLFGEETLNINRKYIELRYKLLPYLYDLFHETEQNGMPVIRPLVLHYEKDKETWNLNGEFLFGEHMLVAPVVEQGMTKKLLYLPEGTWYDYDTREKYTGKQYIVKDAPLDVCPVFVKAGSIIPCFEPMQYVGEIELDTLILDVYPGEDRYVHYQDNGEDFTYQDGVYNEYEMTITKDETLTVRMLHKGYEKVYKKFVVCYKGRKNEFAFNGEKLTVWLS
;
A
#
# COMPACT_ATOMS: atom_id res chain seq x y z
N TYR A 1 11.91 -24.09 -24.99
CA TYR A 1 11.81 -23.09 -23.89
C TYR A 1 11.93 -23.85 -22.56
N ASP A 2 13.04 -23.68 -21.88
CA ASP A 2 13.50 -24.56 -20.78
C ASP A 2 12.44 -24.85 -19.71
N MET A 3 11.72 -23.82 -19.23
CA MET A 3 10.64 -24.04 -18.24
C MET A 3 9.47 -24.84 -18.82
N TYR A 4 9.12 -24.66 -20.09
CA TYR A 4 8.07 -25.41 -20.74
C TYR A 4 8.49 -26.87 -20.91
N ASP A 5 9.69 -27.12 -21.44
CA ASP A 5 10.19 -28.47 -21.71
C ASP A 5 10.28 -29.29 -20.42
N GLU A 6 10.84 -28.69 -19.35
CA GLU A 6 10.93 -29.31 -18.03
C GLU A 6 9.52 -29.58 -17.41
N GLY A 7 8.63 -28.59 -17.49
CA GLY A 7 7.27 -28.74 -16.98
C GLY A 7 6.46 -29.82 -17.71
N MET A 8 6.65 -29.97 -19.04
CA MET A 8 6.06 -31.05 -19.84
C MET A 8 6.63 -32.42 -19.43
N GLU A 9 7.95 -32.54 -19.28
CA GLU A 9 8.61 -33.79 -18.87
C GLU A 9 8.12 -34.22 -17.48
N GLN A 10 7.93 -33.33 -16.55
CA GLN A 10 7.52 -33.58 -15.19
C GLN A 10 5.98 -33.69 -15.02
N GLY A 11 5.21 -33.31 -16.05
CA GLY A 11 3.76 -33.29 -15.99
C GLY A 11 3.17 -32.22 -15.06
N TYR A 12 3.79 -31.03 -15.03
CA TYR A 12 3.47 -29.96 -14.09
C TYR A 12 2.35 -29.01 -14.55
N PHE A 13 1.74 -29.27 -15.69
CA PHE A 13 0.68 -28.41 -16.24
C PHE A 13 -0.70 -29.04 -16.10
N ALA A 14 -1.71 -28.17 -16.01
CA ALA A 14 -3.12 -28.57 -16.06
C ALA A 14 -3.44 -29.43 -17.27
N LYS A 15 -4.39 -30.32 -17.14
CA LYS A 15 -4.72 -31.33 -18.16
C LYS A 15 -6.16 -31.19 -18.64
N THR A 16 -6.42 -31.70 -19.85
CA THR A 16 -7.78 -31.95 -20.30
C THR A 16 -8.36 -33.17 -19.54
N PRO A 17 -9.68 -33.39 -19.55
CA PRO A 17 -10.28 -34.61 -18.98
C PRO A 17 -9.72 -35.92 -19.57
N GLU A 18 -9.23 -35.90 -20.81
CA GLU A 18 -8.62 -37.05 -21.51
C GLU A 18 -7.16 -37.27 -21.04
N GLY A 19 -6.57 -36.35 -20.30
CA GLY A 19 -5.22 -36.47 -19.74
C GLY A 19 -4.12 -35.76 -20.55
N ASP A 20 -4.46 -35.11 -21.65
CA ASP A 20 -3.52 -34.28 -22.41
C ASP A 20 -3.23 -32.96 -21.71
N THR A 21 -2.06 -32.35 -21.97
CA THR A 21 -1.77 -31.01 -21.44
C THR A 21 -2.74 -29.99 -22.01
N TYR A 22 -3.43 -29.24 -21.11
CA TYR A 22 -4.36 -28.22 -21.54
C TYR A 22 -3.59 -27.00 -22.09
N VAL A 23 -4.01 -26.51 -23.28
CA VAL A 23 -3.40 -25.36 -23.96
C VAL A 23 -4.47 -24.33 -24.29
N ASN A 24 -4.21 -23.06 -23.97
CA ASN A 24 -5.00 -21.92 -24.45
C ASN A 24 -4.04 -20.83 -24.92
N ALA A 25 -4.51 -19.62 -25.17
CA ALA A 25 -3.65 -18.52 -25.60
C ALA A 25 -3.67 -17.37 -24.60
N VAL A 26 -2.53 -16.70 -24.48
CA VAL A 26 -2.36 -15.40 -23.84
C VAL A 26 -1.52 -14.51 -24.78
N TRP A 27 -0.96 -13.40 -24.32
CA TRP A 27 -0.25 -12.44 -25.19
C TRP A 27 0.83 -13.06 -26.11
N PRO A 28 1.69 -14.00 -25.68
CA PRO A 28 2.69 -14.59 -26.58
C PRO A 28 2.13 -15.68 -27.54
N GLY A 29 0.86 -16.00 -27.47
CA GLY A 29 0.23 -17.10 -28.22
C GLY A 29 -0.10 -18.29 -27.34
N ASP A 30 0.17 -19.51 -27.81
CA ASP A 30 -0.12 -20.74 -27.06
C ASP A 30 0.62 -20.79 -25.75
N ALA A 31 -0.12 -21.13 -24.68
CA ALA A 31 0.37 -21.19 -23.32
C ALA A 31 -0.23 -22.39 -22.56
N VAL A 32 0.53 -22.88 -21.62
CA VAL A 32 0.14 -23.92 -20.65
C VAL A 32 0.00 -23.31 -19.25
N TYR A 33 -0.71 -23.98 -18.37
CA TYR A 33 -1.05 -23.48 -17.04
C TYR A 33 -0.40 -24.36 -15.98
N PRO A 34 0.61 -23.87 -15.22
CA PRO A 34 1.17 -24.63 -14.11
C PRO A 34 0.08 -25.01 -13.09
N ASP A 35 0.10 -26.25 -12.65
CA ASP A 35 -0.84 -26.77 -11.66
C ASP A 35 -0.40 -26.36 -10.24
N PHE A 36 -0.65 -25.09 -9.86
CA PHE A 36 -0.25 -24.56 -8.56
C PHE A 36 -0.95 -25.24 -7.36
N GLY A 37 -1.99 -26.02 -7.57
CA GLY A 37 -2.57 -26.86 -6.53
C GLY A 37 -1.63 -27.99 -6.09
N ASN A 38 -0.72 -28.42 -6.96
CA ASN A 38 0.29 -29.42 -6.68
C ASN A 38 1.50 -28.81 -5.92
N PRO A 39 1.85 -29.29 -4.70
CA PRO A 39 2.98 -28.79 -3.93
C PRO A 39 4.33 -28.87 -4.67
N LYS A 40 4.53 -29.90 -5.51
CA LYS A 40 5.77 -30.05 -6.30
C LYS A 40 5.89 -28.95 -7.35
N VAL A 41 4.77 -28.55 -7.97
CA VAL A 41 4.73 -27.45 -8.94
C VAL A 41 5.01 -26.12 -8.23
N ARG A 42 4.43 -25.88 -7.05
CA ARG A 42 4.73 -24.70 -6.25
C ARG A 42 6.22 -24.63 -5.88
N GLN A 43 6.82 -25.74 -5.47
CA GLN A 43 8.25 -25.79 -5.17
C GLN A 43 9.09 -25.51 -6.41
N TRP A 44 8.81 -26.16 -7.53
CA TRP A 44 9.48 -25.96 -8.81
C TRP A 44 9.39 -24.50 -9.25
N TRP A 45 8.21 -23.89 -9.21
CA TRP A 45 8.01 -22.47 -9.54
C TRP A 45 8.86 -21.56 -8.64
N GLY A 46 8.86 -21.81 -7.35
CA GLY A 46 9.67 -21.09 -6.38
C GLY A 46 11.18 -21.20 -6.65
N GLU A 47 11.67 -22.36 -7.05
CA GLU A 47 13.07 -22.58 -7.42
C GLU A 47 13.47 -21.80 -8.68
N LYS A 48 12.55 -21.65 -9.65
CA LYS A 48 12.80 -20.86 -10.86
C LYS A 48 12.94 -19.35 -10.61
N GLN A 49 12.44 -18.83 -9.48
CA GLN A 49 12.65 -17.44 -9.07
C GLN A 49 14.14 -17.12 -8.83
N LYS A 50 14.98 -18.14 -8.59
CA LYS A 50 16.42 -17.95 -8.39
C LYS A 50 17.08 -17.16 -9.51
N TYR A 51 16.70 -17.39 -10.75
CA TYR A 51 17.21 -16.62 -11.89
C TYR A 51 17.00 -15.11 -11.74
N LEU A 52 15.81 -14.69 -11.27
CA LEU A 52 15.50 -13.28 -11.04
C LEU A 52 16.27 -12.72 -9.84
N VAL A 53 16.36 -13.49 -8.76
CA VAL A 53 17.10 -13.09 -7.54
C VAL A 53 18.59 -12.91 -7.83
N ASP A 54 19.20 -13.80 -8.59
CA ASP A 54 20.62 -13.72 -9.02
C ASP A 54 20.90 -12.47 -9.87
N LEU A 55 19.91 -11.99 -10.63
CA LEU A 55 19.97 -10.73 -11.38
C LEU A 55 19.74 -9.47 -10.50
N GLY A 56 19.45 -9.64 -9.21
CA GLY A 56 19.19 -8.53 -8.28
C GLY A 56 17.73 -8.09 -8.21
N VAL A 57 16.80 -8.80 -8.85
CA VAL A 57 15.36 -8.52 -8.75
C VAL A 57 14.89 -8.77 -7.31
N ARG A 58 14.12 -7.84 -6.73
CA ARG A 58 13.60 -7.90 -5.35
C ARG A 58 12.09 -7.94 -5.26
N GLY A 59 11.39 -7.66 -6.35
CA GLY A 59 9.93 -7.72 -6.42
C GLY A 59 9.48 -8.44 -7.66
N VAL A 60 8.41 -9.21 -7.56
CA VAL A 60 7.84 -10.01 -8.65
C VAL A 60 6.36 -9.67 -8.84
N TRP A 61 5.97 -9.49 -10.08
CA TRP A 61 4.59 -9.26 -10.48
C TRP A 61 3.99 -10.54 -11.08
N ASN A 62 2.99 -11.08 -10.39
CA ASN A 62 2.16 -12.17 -10.87
C ASN A 62 0.91 -11.60 -11.56
N ASP A 63 0.94 -11.52 -12.87
CA ASP A 63 -0.17 -11.03 -13.68
C ASP A 63 -0.86 -12.15 -14.44
N MET A 64 -2.05 -11.91 -14.97
CA MET A 64 -2.80 -12.84 -15.81
C MET A 64 -3.16 -14.17 -15.13
N ASN A 65 -3.25 -14.17 -13.82
CA ASN A 65 -3.33 -15.36 -12.97
C ASN A 65 -4.71 -15.63 -12.36
N GLU A 66 -5.77 -15.30 -13.07
CA GLU A 66 -7.16 -15.65 -12.74
C GLU A 66 -7.46 -17.17 -12.82
N PRO A 67 -6.96 -17.98 -13.80
CA PRO A 67 -6.03 -17.77 -14.91
C PRO A 67 -6.65 -17.13 -16.15
N ALA A 68 -5.90 -16.25 -16.82
CA ALA A 68 -6.36 -15.60 -18.05
C ALA A 68 -6.27 -16.53 -19.27
N SER A 69 -7.20 -16.38 -20.22
CA SER A 69 -7.24 -17.14 -21.47
C SER A 69 -7.95 -16.35 -22.57
N PHE A 70 -7.39 -16.33 -23.79
CA PHE A 70 -7.85 -15.50 -24.89
C PHE A 70 -8.69 -16.24 -25.93
N ARG A 71 -8.74 -17.57 -25.88
CA ARG A 71 -9.59 -18.40 -26.75
C ARG A 71 -10.85 -18.90 -26.04
N GLY A 72 -11.45 -18.03 -25.22
CA GLY A 72 -12.56 -18.38 -24.35
C GLY A 72 -12.08 -18.69 -22.90
N GLU A 73 -13.04 -18.77 -22.00
CA GLU A 73 -12.79 -19.13 -20.61
C GLU A 73 -12.19 -20.54 -20.50
N LEU A 74 -11.37 -20.79 -19.47
CA LEU A 74 -10.96 -22.17 -19.18
C LEU A 74 -12.20 -22.98 -18.86
N PRO A 75 -12.40 -24.15 -19.51
CA PRO A 75 -13.50 -25.06 -19.16
C PRO A 75 -13.45 -25.48 -17.69
N GLU A 76 -14.61 -25.63 -17.08
CA GLU A 76 -14.71 -26.04 -15.67
C GLU A 76 -14.10 -27.44 -15.39
N ASP A 77 -14.09 -28.29 -16.40
CA ASP A 77 -13.60 -29.68 -16.33
C ASP A 77 -12.08 -29.81 -16.59
N VAL A 78 -11.36 -28.74 -16.81
CA VAL A 78 -9.88 -28.77 -16.84
C VAL A 78 -9.36 -29.30 -15.51
N VAL A 79 -8.48 -30.32 -15.58
CA VAL A 79 -8.00 -31.04 -14.41
C VAL A 79 -6.78 -30.38 -13.79
N PHE A 80 -6.89 -30.13 -12.51
CA PHE A 80 -5.84 -29.66 -11.60
C PHE A 80 -5.68 -30.64 -10.43
N THR A 81 -4.80 -30.27 -9.50
CA THR A 81 -4.59 -30.99 -8.24
C THR A 81 -4.93 -30.10 -7.06
N ASP A 82 -5.55 -30.58 -6.02
CA ASP A 82 -5.67 -29.98 -4.71
C ASP A 82 -4.82 -30.78 -3.72
N GLU A 83 -3.60 -30.29 -3.45
CA GLU A 83 -2.54 -31.00 -2.71
C GLU A 83 -2.18 -32.35 -3.37
N ASP A 84 -2.81 -33.45 -2.99
CA ASP A 84 -2.59 -34.80 -3.52
C ASP A 84 -3.81 -35.37 -4.23
N ARG A 85 -4.90 -34.59 -4.38
CA ARG A 85 -6.17 -35.07 -4.94
C ARG A 85 -6.47 -34.36 -6.26
N PRO A 86 -6.98 -35.08 -7.28
CA PRO A 86 -7.46 -34.38 -8.47
C PRO A 86 -8.67 -33.48 -8.13
N CYS A 87 -8.70 -32.33 -8.73
CA CYS A 87 -9.82 -31.40 -8.71
C CYS A 87 -10.01 -30.77 -10.10
N ASP A 88 -11.14 -30.12 -10.33
CA ASP A 88 -11.42 -29.44 -11.58
C ASP A 88 -11.14 -27.92 -11.49
N HIS A 89 -11.17 -27.25 -12.64
CA HIS A 89 -10.99 -25.82 -12.70
C HIS A 89 -12.09 -25.06 -11.94
N GLY A 90 -13.33 -25.56 -11.93
CA GLY A 90 -14.41 -24.94 -11.17
C GLY A 90 -14.08 -24.81 -9.68
N GLN A 91 -13.37 -25.80 -9.11
CA GLN A 91 -12.87 -25.75 -7.73
C GLN A 91 -11.60 -24.89 -7.58
N MET A 92 -10.70 -24.94 -8.57
CA MET A 92 -9.38 -24.27 -8.52
C MET A 92 -9.43 -22.80 -8.85
N HIS A 93 -10.39 -22.33 -9.65
CA HIS A 93 -10.42 -21.00 -10.26
C HIS A 93 -10.10 -19.86 -9.30
N ASN A 94 -10.86 -19.76 -8.22
CA ASN A 94 -10.72 -18.64 -7.28
C ASN A 94 -9.40 -18.65 -6.45
N VAL A 95 -8.74 -19.80 -6.36
CA VAL A 95 -7.50 -19.96 -5.57
C VAL A 95 -6.23 -20.09 -6.42
N TYR A 96 -6.36 -20.18 -7.73
CA TYR A 96 -5.21 -20.32 -8.65
C TYR A 96 -4.19 -19.19 -8.47
N GLY A 97 -4.63 -17.93 -8.55
CA GLY A 97 -3.76 -16.74 -8.35
C GLY A 97 -3.18 -16.67 -6.93
N HIS A 98 -3.96 -17.06 -5.93
CA HIS A 98 -3.48 -17.16 -4.54
C HIS A 98 -2.32 -18.18 -4.43
N LEU A 99 -2.47 -19.37 -5.01
CA LEU A 99 -1.45 -20.41 -4.97
C LEU A 99 -0.19 -20.08 -5.78
N MET A 100 -0.34 -19.38 -6.91
CA MET A 100 0.78 -18.82 -7.66
C MET A 100 1.54 -17.77 -6.82
N ALA A 101 0.83 -16.84 -6.18
CA ALA A 101 1.44 -15.83 -5.33
C ALA A 101 2.16 -16.45 -4.13
N LYS A 102 1.56 -17.48 -3.49
CA LYS A 102 2.18 -18.27 -2.43
C LYS A 102 3.48 -18.91 -2.90
N ALA A 103 3.46 -19.60 -4.06
CA ALA A 103 4.63 -20.27 -4.62
C ALA A 103 5.77 -19.27 -4.91
N THR A 104 5.43 -18.08 -5.44
CA THR A 104 6.39 -17.01 -5.72
C THR A 104 6.99 -16.47 -4.41
N TYR A 105 6.15 -16.14 -3.42
CA TYR A 105 6.58 -15.60 -2.13
C TYR A 105 7.49 -16.57 -1.36
N GLU A 106 7.07 -17.84 -1.23
CA GLU A 106 7.84 -18.87 -0.53
C GLU A 106 9.17 -19.15 -1.24
N GLY A 107 9.17 -19.15 -2.59
CA GLY A 107 10.36 -19.28 -3.40
C GLY A 107 11.36 -18.15 -3.16
N LEU A 108 10.92 -16.88 -3.28
CA LEU A 108 11.77 -15.71 -3.03
C LEU A 108 12.33 -15.73 -1.60
N LYS A 109 11.49 -15.96 -0.60
CA LYS A 109 11.92 -16.06 0.81
C LYS A 109 13.01 -17.11 1.03
N LYS A 110 12.88 -18.26 0.37
CA LYS A 110 13.85 -19.37 0.46
C LYS A 110 15.19 -19.04 -0.20
N GLN A 111 15.21 -18.17 -1.24
CA GLN A 111 16.41 -17.85 -2.01
C GLN A 111 17.39 -16.96 -1.23
N ASP A 112 16.92 -15.94 -0.53
CA ASP A 112 17.80 -14.95 0.10
C ASP A 112 17.42 -14.58 1.55
N GLY A 113 16.34 -15.14 2.10
CA GLY A 113 15.87 -14.88 3.47
C GLY A 113 15.27 -13.49 3.68
N ARG A 114 15.14 -12.68 2.63
CA ARG A 114 14.56 -11.34 2.70
C ARG A 114 13.03 -11.39 2.68
N ARG A 115 12.38 -10.28 3.07
CA ARG A 115 10.93 -10.11 2.92
C ARG A 115 10.61 -9.97 1.43
N PRO A 116 9.90 -10.95 0.82
CA PRO A 116 9.53 -10.85 -0.59
C PRO A 116 8.53 -9.74 -0.84
N PHE A 117 8.65 -9.05 -1.97
CA PHE A 117 7.61 -8.20 -2.50
C PHE A 117 6.97 -8.88 -3.71
N VAL A 118 5.73 -9.32 -3.56
CA VAL A 118 4.95 -9.91 -4.64
C VAL A 118 3.72 -9.06 -4.86
N ILE A 119 3.43 -8.69 -6.10
CA ILE A 119 2.17 -8.07 -6.50
C ILE A 119 1.38 -9.02 -7.38
N THR A 120 0.08 -9.16 -7.15
CA THR A 120 -0.79 -10.09 -7.89
C THR A 120 -2.07 -9.39 -8.36
N ARG A 121 -2.57 -9.78 -9.54
CA ARG A 121 -3.88 -9.34 -10.02
C ARG A 121 -5.00 -10.15 -9.40
N ALA A 122 -4.92 -11.47 -9.48
CA ALA A 122 -5.89 -12.35 -8.87
C ALA A 122 -5.49 -12.70 -7.43
N CYS A 123 -6.40 -12.53 -6.50
CA CYS A 123 -6.20 -12.84 -5.09
C CYS A 123 -7.48 -13.42 -4.48
N TYR A 124 -7.34 -14.10 -3.35
CA TYR A 124 -8.42 -14.66 -2.57
C TYR A 124 -8.20 -14.41 -1.08
N SER A 125 -9.16 -14.76 -0.25
CA SER A 125 -9.01 -14.68 1.20
C SER A 125 -7.78 -15.48 1.67
N GLY A 126 -6.87 -14.85 2.40
CA GLY A 126 -5.58 -15.42 2.80
C GLY A 126 -4.38 -14.97 1.93
N SER A 127 -4.61 -14.33 0.78
CA SER A 127 -3.53 -13.85 -0.10
C SER A 127 -2.71 -12.73 0.53
N GLN A 128 -3.26 -11.98 1.49
CA GLN A 128 -2.56 -10.94 2.24
C GLN A 128 -1.29 -11.44 2.95
N LYS A 129 -1.16 -12.76 3.16
CA LYS A 129 0.05 -13.38 3.74
C LYS A 129 1.24 -13.38 2.78
N TYR A 130 0.98 -13.30 1.48
CA TYR A 130 1.98 -13.56 0.45
C TYR A 130 2.15 -12.40 -0.52
N THR A 131 1.17 -11.51 -0.64
CA THR A 131 1.16 -10.57 -1.76
C THR A 131 0.43 -9.28 -1.43
N THR A 132 0.86 -8.21 -2.12
CA THR A 132 0.05 -7.01 -2.36
C THR A 132 -0.80 -7.22 -3.61
N ALA A 133 -1.87 -6.45 -3.77
CA ALA A 133 -2.72 -6.50 -4.95
C ALA A 133 -2.99 -5.08 -5.48
N TRP A 134 -3.48 -4.98 -6.70
CA TRP A 134 -4.05 -3.75 -7.24
C TRP A 134 -5.45 -4.01 -7.77
N THR A 135 -6.17 -2.95 -8.06
CA THR A 135 -7.59 -3.03 -8.43
C THR A 135 -7.84 -3.41 -9.89
N GLY A 136 -6.82 -3.94 -10.58
CA GLY A 136 -6.91 -4.36 -11.98
C GLY A 136 -6.78 -3.20 -12.97
N ASP A 137 -7.25 -3.42 -14.18
CA ASP A 137 -7.08 -2.56 -15.36
C ASP A 137 -8.09 -1.40 -15.36
N ASN A 138 -7.99 -0.51 -14.39
CA ASN A 138 -8.80 0.69 -14.31
C ASN A 138 -8.50 1.65 -15.49
N GLN A 139 -9.49 2.43 -15.89
CA GLN A 139 -9.36 3.40 -16.99
C GLN A 139 -9.01 4.78 -16.46
N SER A 140 -8.38 5.62 -17.31
CA SER A 140 -8.14 7.05 -17.05
C SER A 140 -9.45 7.83 -17.07
N LEU A 141 -10.33 7.58 -16.10
CA LEU A 141 -11.67 8.15 -15.94
C LEU A 141 -11.90 8.66 -14.53
N TRP A 142 -12.62 9.75 -14.40
CA TRP A 142 -12.97 10.33 -13.11
C TRP A 142 -13.82 9.38 -12.25
N GLU A 143 -14.68 8.59 -12.88
CA GLU A 143 -15.49 7.57 -12.22
C GLU A 143 -14.62 6.49 -11.56
N HIS A 144 -13.53 6.10 -12.22
CA HIS A 144 -12.59 5.11 -11.69
C HIS A 144 -11.74 5.69 -10.55
N LEU A 145 -11.33 6.96 -10.65
CA LEU A 145 -10.69 7.66 -9.52
C LEU A 145 -11.62 7.73 -8.30
N ARG A 146 -12.91 8.08 -8.52
CA ARG A 146 -13.90 8.13 -7.44
C ARG A 146 -14.14 6.77 -6.82
N MET A 147 -14.24 5.71 -7.63
CA MET A 147 -14.44 4.33 -7.18
C MET A 147 -13.23 3.79 -6.42
N ALA A 148 -12.01 4.25 -6.72
CA ALA A 148 -10.79 3.78 -6.08
C ALA A 148 -10.83 3.87 -4.56
N ILE A 149 -11.40 4.94 -3.99
CA ILE A 149 -11.46 5.16 -2.54
C ILE A 149 -12.29 4.07 -1.84
N PRO A 150 -13.59 3.91 -2.12
CA PRO A 150 -14.38 2.87 -1.46
C PRO A 150 -13.90 1.46 -1.79
N GLN A 151 -13.36 1.22 -2.99
CA GLN A 151 -12.81 -0.09 -3.36
C GLN A 151 -11.61 -0.47 -2.49
N MET A 152 -10.65 0.43 -2.32
CA MET A 152 -9.49 0.19 -1.45
C MET A 152 -9.89 0.06 0.02
N CYS A 153 -10.83 0.87 0.51
CA CYS A 153 -11.36 0.75 1.87
C CYS A 153 -12.02 -0.63 2.10
N ASN A 154 -12.85 -1.08 1.17
CA ASN A 154 -13.53 -2.38 1.29
C ASN A 154 -12.57 -3.57 1.22
N LEU A 155 -11.56 -3.50 0.33
CA LEU A 155 -10.51 -4.51 0.27
C LEU A 155 -9.69 -4.54 1.57
N GLY A 156 -9.35 -3.38 2.13
CA GLY A 156 -8.70 -3.27 3.44
C GLY A 156 -9.50 -3.92 4.56
N LEU A 157 -10.82 -3.64 4.63
CA LEU A 157 -11.73 -4.27 5.60
C LEU A 157 -11.87 -5.79 5.40
N SER A 158 -11.62 -6.28 4.17
CA SER A 158 -11.60 -7.71 3.84
C SER A 158 -10.24 -8.38 4.09
N GLY A 159 -9.27 -7.66 4.65
CA GLY A 159 -7.92 -8.13 4.97
C GLY A 159 -6.88 -7.89 3.88
N MET A 160 -7.25 -7.45 2.67
CA MET A 160 -6.30 -7.05 1.63
C MET A 160 -5.86 -5.60 1.83
N VAL A 161 -5.04 -5.38 2.85
CA VAL A 161 -4.64 -4.05 3.30
C VAL A 161 -3.56 -3.41 2.44
N PHE A 162 -2.66 -4.20 1.86
CA PHE A 162 -1.63 -3.70 0.94
C PHE A 162 -2.21 -3.66 -0.48
N ILE A 163 -2.96 -2.61 -0.77
CA ILE A 163 -3.74 -2.43 -1.98
C ILE A 163 -3.50 -1.05 -2.59
N GLY A 164 -3.63 -0.93 -3.90
CA GLY A 164 -3.63 0.34 -4.62
C GLY A 164 -4.31 0.23 -5.97
N THR A 165 -4.32 1.32 -6.70
CA THR A 165 -4.81 1.40 -8.09
C THR A 165 -3.64 1.67 -9.01
N ASP A 166 -3.85 1.50 -10.32
CA ASP A 166 -2.96 2.09 -11.32
C ASP A 166 -3.18 3.60 -11.35
N VAL A 167 -2.25 4.35 -10.74
CA VAL A 167 -2.36 5.81 -10.63
C VAL A 167 -2.29 6.43 -12.02
N GLY A 168 -3.28 7.26 -12.33
CA GLY A 168 -3.48 7.85 -13.64
C GLY A 168 -4.41 7.05 -14.56
N GLY A 169 -4.65 5.77 -14.23
CA GLY A 169 -5.42 4.82 -15.04
C GLY A 169 -4.54 3.98 -15.95
N PHE A 170 -4.85 2.68 -16.04
CA PHE A 170 -4.14 1.74 -16.91
C PHE A 170 -4.52 1.92 -18.38
N GLY A 171 -5.81 1.94 -18.67
CA GLY A 171 -6.34 2.14 -20.03
C GLY A 171 -6.78 3.57 -20.31
N ALA A 172 -6.97 3.88 -21.58
CA ALA A 172 -7.29 5.22 -22.10
C ALA A 172 -6.21 6.29 -21.81
N ASP A 173 -6.48 7.52 -22.25
CA ASP A 173 -5.53 8.63 -22.17
C ASP A 173 -5.84 9.52 -20.97
N VAL A 174 -4.87 9.66 -20.09
CA VAL A 174 -4.99 10.53 -18.91
C VAL A 174 -4.83 12.01 -19.28
N THR A 175 -5.58 12.88 -18.60
CA THR A 175 -5.37 14.34 -18.65
C THR A 175 -4.43 14.80 -17.53
N PRO A 176 -3.75 15.98 -17.67
CA PRO A 176 -2.90 16.53 -16.61
C PRO A 176 -3.63 16.69 -15.26
N GLU A 177 -4.89 17.14 -15.29
CA GLU A 177 -5.72 17.31 -14.11
C GLU A 177 -6.02 15.97 -13.43
N LEU A 178 -6.47 14.98 -14.21
CA LEU A 178 -6.80 13.66 -13.67
C LEU A 178 -5.57 12.97 -13.08
N LEU A 179 -4.40 13.06 -13.74
CA LEU A 179 -3.15 12.51 -13.23
C LEU A 179 -2.78 13.16 -11.90
N SER A 180 -2.83 14.51 -11.82
CA SER A 180 -2.53 15.25 -10.59
C SER A 180 -3.44 14.83 -9.43
N ARG A 181 -4.75 14.73 -9.67
CA ARG A 181 -5.71 14.28 -8.65
C ARG A 181 -5.52 12.82 -8.26
N TRP A 182 -5.15 11.96 -9.22
CA TRP A 182 -4.89 10.55 -8.90
C TRP A 182 -3.60 10.35 -8.09
N VAL A 183 -2.55 11.13 -8.39
CA VAL A 183 -1.31 11.13 -7.60
C VAL A 183 -1.58 11.58 -6.14
N GLN A 184 -2.50 12.53 -5.93
CA GLN A 184 -2.94 12.94 -4.60
C GLN A 184 -3.57 11.78 -3.81
N VAL A 185 -4.45 11.00 -4.44
CA VAL A 185 -5.02 9.78 -3.83
C VAL A 185 -3.93 8.70 -3.63
N GLY A 186 -3.10 8.49 -4.64
CA GLY A 186 -2.01 7.51 -4.61
C GLY A 186 -1.01 7.75 -3.48
N CYS A 187 -0.72 9.01 -3.16
CA CYS A 187 0.17 9.39 -2.07
C CYS A 187 -0.21 8.74 -0.72
N PHE A 188 -1.51 8.60 -0.46
CA PHE A 188 -2.06 8.01 0.76
C PHE A 188 -2.50 6.55 0.59
N SER A 189 -2.37 5.98 -0.62
CA SER A 189 -2.68 4.56 -0.85
C SER A 189 -1.55 3.66 -0.32
N PRO A 190 -1.85 2.47 0.24
CA PRO A 190 -0.82 1.53 0.66
C PRO A 190 0.16 1.19 -0.45
N LEU A 191 -0.33 0.79 -1.63
CA LEU A 191 0.46 0.66 -2.86
C LEU A 191 0.34 1.94 -3.68
N PHE A 192 1.46 2.61 -3.96
CA PHE A 192 1.52 3.79 -4.80
C PHE A 192 2.35 3.50 -6.05
N ARG A 193 1.69 3.23 -7.16
CA ARG A 193 2.30 2.88 -8.45
C ARG A 193 1.60 3.60 -9.58
N ASN A 194 2.34 4.37 -10.39
CA ASN A 194 1.87 4.84 -11.70
C ASN A 194 2.10 3.74 -12.74
N HIS A 195 1.07 3.37 -13.48
CA HIS A 195 1.11 2.31 -14.48
C HIS A 195 0.06 2.53 -15.57
N SER A 196 0.46 2.35 -16.83
CA SER A 196 -0.44 2.49 -17.98
C SER A 196 -0.14 1.45 -19.06
N SER A 197 -1.14 1.15 -19.90
CA SER A 197 -1.03 0.19 -20.99
C SER A 197 -0.16 0.73 -22.13
N LYS A 198 0.45 -0.20 -22.86
CA LYS A 198 1.14 0.15 -24.11
C LYS A 198 0.15 0.73 -25.12
N GLY A 199 0.48 1.91 -25.67
CA GLY A 199 -0.34 2.61 -26.67
C GLY A 199 -1.26 3.68 -26.10
N SER A 200 -1.44 3.79 -24.77
CA SER A 200 -2.04 4.96 -24.13
C SER A 200 -1.03 6.10 -23.97
N THR A 201 -1.51 7.30 -23.62
CA THR A 201 -0.65 8.44 -23.30
C THR A 201 0.33 8.06 -22.17
N ARG A 202 1.61 8.32 -22.40
CA ARG A 202 2.66 8.12 -21.40
C ARG A 202 2.40 9.04 -20.21
N GLN A 203 2.62 8.53 -19.00
CA GLN A 203 2.18 9.17 -17.76
C GLN A 203 3.34 9.60 -16.84
N GLU A 204 4.56 9.64 -17.33
CA GLU A 204 5.69 10.11 -16.55
C GLU A 204 5.45 11.58 -16.14
N PRO A 205 5.71 11.94 -14.86
CA PRO A 205 5.32 13.23 -14.27
C PRO A 205 5.76 14.47 -15.07
N TRP A 206 6.86 14.37 -15.81
CA TRP A 206 7.45 15.48 -16.57
C TRP A 206 6.85 15.69 -17.96
N LEU A 207 5.90 14.86 -18.42
CA LEU A 207 5.36 14.93 -19.77
C LEU A 207 4.20 15.92 -19.92
N PHE A 208 3.61 16.39 -18.80
CA PHE A 208 2.40 17.21 -18.80
C PHE A 208 2.65 18.68 -18.43
N GLY A 209 3.91 19.16 -18.55
CA GLY A 209 4.30 20.51 -18.23
C GLY A 209 4.64 20.73 -16.74
N GLU A 210 5.10 21.95 -16.44
CA GLU A 210 5.70 22.27 -15.14
C GLU A 210 4.72 22.23 -13.98
N GLU A 211 3.48 22.65 -14.19
CA GLU A 211 2.45 22.62 -13.14
C GLU A 211 2.21 21.19 -12.64
N THR A 212 1.93 20.28 -13.57
CA THR A 212 1.71 18.84 -13.24
C THR A 212 2.97 18.22 -12.60
N LEU A 213 4.15 18.54 -13.13
CA LEU A 213 5.42 18.07 -12.57
C LEU A 213 5.59 18.51 -11.11
N ASN A 214 5.32 19.79 -10.82
CA ASN A 214 5.46 20.32 -9.46
C ASN A 214 4.44 19.73 -8.49
N ILE A 215 3.20 19.51 -8.93
CA ILE A 215 2.17 18.84 -8.15
C ILE A 215 2.59 17.40 -7.85
N ASN A 216 3.00 16.65 -8.86
CA ASN A 216 3.43 15.26 -8.68
C ASN A 216 4.65 15.18 -7.74
N ARG A 217 5.64 16.05 -7.89
CA ARG A 217 6.78 16.14 -6.99
C ARG A 217 6.35 16.37 -5.54
N LYS A 218 5.48 17.36 -5.29
CA LYS A 218 4.93 17.66 -3.94
C LYS A 218 4.38 16.40 -3.27
N TYR A 219 3.57 15.61 -3.97
CA TYR A 219 2.92 14.44 -3.37
C TYR A 219 3.82 13.20 -3.31
N ILE A 220 4.78 13.05 -4.22
CA ILE A 220 5.82 12.03 -4.11
C ILE A 220 6.73 12.33 -2.91
N GLU A 221 7.17 13.57 -2.74
CA GLU A 221 7.95 14.00 -1.56
C GLU A 221 7.17 13.82 -0.26
N LEU A 222 5.87 14.15 -0.26
CA LEU A 222 4.98 13.90 0.88
C LEU A 222 4.89 12.40 1.20
N ARG A 223 4.80 11.53 0.19
CA ARG A 223 4.82 10.07 0.39
C ARG A 223 6.10 9.63 1.06
N TYR A 224 7.27 10.10 0.61
CA TYR A 224 8.55 9.78 1.22
C TYR A 224 8.66 10.32 2.65
N LYS A 225 8.16 11.52 2.89
CA LYS A 225 8.07 12.10 4.23
C LYS A 225 7.25 11.24 5.19
N LEU A 226 6.12 10.70 4.73
CA LEU A 226 5.20 9.88 5.53
C LEU A 226 5.56 8.39 5.61
N LEU A 227 6.70 7.95 5.04
CA LEU A 227 7.08 6.53 5.07
C LEU A 227 7.15 5.93 6.48
N PRO A 228 7.71 6.60 7.53
CA PRO A 228 7.72 6.00 8.85
C PRO A 228 6.30 5.84 9.43
N TYR A 229 5.41 6.82 9.22
CA TYR A 229 4.01 6.71 9.61
C TYR A 229 3.30 5.54 8.89
N LEU A 230 3.50 5.43 7.57
CA LEU A 230 2.96 4.32 6.79
C LEU A 230 3.50 2.97 7.27
N TYR A 231 4.78 2.90 7.64
CA TYR A 231 5.39 1.68 8.13
C TYR A 231 4.81 1.25 9.49
N ASP A 232 4.56 2.21 10.38
CA ASP A 232 3.84 1.98 11.64
C ASP A 232 2.42 1.43 11.40
N LEU A 233 1.71 1.95 10.38
CA LEU A 233 0.38 1.44 10.03
C LEU A 233 0.42 0.01 9.50
N PHE A 234 1.46 -0.39 8.76
CA PHE A 234 1.66 -1.78 8.36
C PHE A 234 2.02 -2.66 9.54
N HIS A 235 2.80 -2.17 10.50
CA HIS A 235 3.07 -2.88 11.74
C HIS A 235 1.78 -3.07 12.55
N GLU A 236 0.95 -2.04 12.70
CA GLU A 236 -0.38 -2.15 13.31
C GLU A 236 -1.24 -3.21 12.61
N THR A 237 -1.21 -3.23 11.26
CA THR A 237 -1.94 -4.24 10.47
C THR A 237 -1.47 -5.66 10.80
N GLU A 238 -0.17 -5.89 10.93
CA GLU A 238 0.40 -7.19 11.31
C GLU A 238 -0.09 -7.63 12.69
N GLN A 239 -0.18 -6.71 13.63
CA GLN A 239 -0.57 -6.99 15.01
C GLN A 239 -2.07 -7.27 15.19
N ASN A 240 -2.94 -6.51 14.53
CA ASN A 240 -4.37 -6.52 14.81
C ASN A 240 -5.30 -6.53 13.57
N GLY A 241 -4.73 -6.50 12.37
CA GLY A 241 -5.49 -6.51 11.11
C GLY A 241 -6.11 -5.17 10.71
N MET A 242 -5.84 -4.08 11.42
CA MET A 242 -6.36 -2.76 11.06
C MET A 242 -5.84 -2.32 9.69
N PRO A 243 -6.73 -1.87 8.76
CA PRO A 243 -6.29 -1.41 7.45
C PRO A 243 -5.55 -0.07 7.53
N VAL A 244 -4.66 0.15 6.57
CA VAL A 244 -3.90 1.40 6.42
C VAL A 244 -4.83 2.57 6.06
N ILE A 245 -5.71 2.36 5.08
CA ILE A 245 -6.78 3.32 4.72
C ILE A 245 -8.11 2.79 5.24
N ARG A 246 -8.87 3.68 5.88
CA ARG A 246 -10.05 3.29 6.67
C ARG A 246 -11.26 4.13 6.28
N PRO A 247 -12.42 3.53 6.04
CA PRO A 247 -13.65 4.33 5.96
C PRO A 247 -13.91 4.96 7.33
N LEU A 248 -14.49 6.18 7.34
CA LEU A 248 -14.71 6.93 8.59
C LEU A 248 -15.55 6.14 9.59
N VAL A 249 -16.51 5.35 9.10
CA VAL A 249 -17.41 4.53 9.94
C VAL A 249 -16.64 3.56 10.86
N LEU A 250 -15.43 3.13 10.49
CA LEU A 250 -14.64 2.20 11.29
C LEU A 250 -14.26 2.78 12.67
N HIS A 251 -14.03 4.09 12.75
CA HIS A 251 -13.71 4.80 13.99
C HIS A 251 -14.88 5.61 14.57
N TYR A 252 -15.90 5.88 13.76
CA TYR A 252 -17.05 6.73 14.12
C TYR A 252 -18.38 6.02 13.87
N GLU A 253 -18.51 4.75 14.25
CA GLU A 253 -19.68 3.87 13.99
C GLU A 253 -21.02 4.44 14.47
N LYS A 254 -21.01 5.25 15.53
CA LYS A 254 -22.22 5.88 16.11
C LYS A 254 -22.64 7.15 15.37
N ASP A 255 -21.77 7.69 14.54
CA ASP A 255 -22.06 8.86 13.74
C ASP A 255 -22.61 8.45 12.36
N LYS A 256 -23.93 8.62 12.19
CA LYS A 256 -24.64 8.19 10.97
C LYS A 256 -24.16 8.88 9.70
N GLU A 257 -23.59 10.08 9.80
CA GLU A 257 -23.03 10.81 8.66
C GLU A 257 -21.84 10.04 8.05
N THR A 258 -21.11 9.24 8.84
CA THR A 258 -19.94 8.50 8.37
C THR A 258 -20.26 7.20 7.61
N TRP A 259 -21.49 6.70 7.68
CA TRP A 259 -21.85 5.36 7.20
C TRP A 259 -21.72 5.18 5.68
N ASN A 260 -21.97 6.25 4.92
CA ASN A 260 -21.97 6.21 3.45
C ASN A 260 -21.05 7.27 2.81
N LEU A 261 -20.02 7.72 3.52
CA LEU A 261 -19.03 8.65 2.97
C LEU A 261 -18.02 7.88 2.10
N ASN A 262 -18.04 8.14 0.80
CA ASN A 262 -17.20 7.48 -0.19
C ASN A 262 -16.12 8.39 -0.79
N GLY A 263 -16.15 9.69 -0.48
CA GLY A 263 -15.25 10.69 -1.05
C GLY A 263 -14.10 11.11 -0.14
N GLU A 264 -13.96 10.45 1.02
CA GLU A 264 -12.96 10.73 2.03
C GLU A 264 -12.67 9.47 2.86
N PHE A 265 -11.50 9.39 3.46
CA PHE A 265 -11.06 8.24 4.25
C PHE A 265 -10.06 8.68 5.32
N LEU A 266 -9.82 7.82 6.28
CA LEU A 266 -8.72 7.96 7.22
C LEU A 266 -7.48 7.22 6.73
N PHE A 267 -6.32 7.86 6.80
CA PHE A 267 -5.01 7.27 6.66
C PHE A 267 -4.45 7.02 8.06
N GLY A 268 -4.54 5.77 8.50
CA GLY A 268 -4.43 5.42 9.92
C GLY A 268 -5.60 5.98 10.74
N GLU A 269 -5.36 6.28 12.02
CA GLU A 269 -6.36 6.90 12.90
C GLU A 269 -6.29 8.42 12.90
N HIS A 270 -5.12 8.99 12.54
CA HIS A 270 -4.77 10.37 12.84
C HIS A 270 -5.00 11.35 11.68
N MET A 271 -5.07 10.88 10.43
CA MET A 271 -5.16 11.74 9.26
C MET A 271 -6.42 11.45 8.46
N LEU A 272 -7.26 12.46 8.24
CA LEU A 272 -8.42 12.42 7.34
C LEU A 272 -8.02 13.01 5.99
N VAL A 273 -8.21 12.25 4.93
CA VAL A 273 -7.88 12.63 3.54
C VAL A 273 -9.16 12.77 2.74
N ALA A 274 -9.40 13.95 2.16
CA ALA A 274 -10.61 14.27 1.41
C ALA A 274 -10.28 14.77 -0.01
N PRO A 275 -9.81 13.88 -0.92
CA PRO A 275 -9.34 14.28 -2.24
C PRO A 275 -10.48 14.79 -3.13
N VAL A 276 -10.15 15.63 -4.09
CA VAL A 276 -11.05 16.00 -5.17
C VAL A 276 -11.02 14.90 -6.23
N VAL A 277 -12.20 14.34 -6.52
CA VAL A 277 -12.38 13.21 -7.45
C VAL A 277 -13.35 13.54 -8.59
N GLU A 278 -13.53 14.82 -8.88
CA GLU A 278 -14.41 15.34 -9.92
C GLU A 278 -13.71 16.40 -10.75
N GLN A 279 -13.89 16.34 -12.06
CA GLN A 279 -13.25 17.24 -13.02
C GLN A 279 -13.62 18.71 -12.77
N GLY A 280 -12.64 19.59 -12.85
CA GLY A 280 -12.81 21.06 -12.77
C GLY A 280 -13.15 21.59 -11.39
N MET A 281 -13.26 20.73 -10.37
CA MET A 281 -13.57 21.16 -9.01
C MET A 281 -12.36 21.74 -8.31
N THR A 282 -12.54 22.91 -7.74
CA THR A 282 -11.53 23.65 -6.95
C THR A 282 -11.93 23.83 -5.50
N LYS A 283 -13.00 23.15 -5.09
CA LYS A 283 -13.50 23.08 -3.72
C LYS A 283 -13.92 21.65 -3.38
N LYS A 284 -13.76 21.29 -2.11
CA LYS A 284 -14.19 20.00 -1.58
C LYS A 284 -15.17 20.21 -0.44
N LEU A 285 -16.38 19.64 -0.57
CA LEU A 285 -17.28 19.42 0.56
C LEU A 285 -16.80 18.13 1.26
N LEU A 286 -16.57 18.20 2.56
CA LEU A 286 -16.13 17.07 3.37
C LEU A 286 -16.76 17.11 4.76
N TYR A 287 -16.82 15.96 5.42
CA TYR A 287 -17.30 15.83 6.78
C TYR A 287 -16.14 15.65 7.76
N LEU A 288 -16.08 16.47 8.79
CA LEU A 288 -15.17 16.27 9.92
C LEU A 288 -15.96 15.57 11.06
N PRO A 289 -15.61 14.33 11.42
CA PRO A 289 -16.21 13.65 12.56
C PRO A 289 -15.95 14.37 13.87
N GLU A 290 -16.65 13.95 14.94
CA GLU A 290 -16.50 14.54 16.27
C GLU A 290 -15.03 14.61 16.72
N GLY A 291 -14.63 15.75 17.26
CA GLY A 291 -13.29 16.03 17.73
C GLY A 291 -12.77 17.39 17.27
N THR A 292 -11.50 17.62 17.48
CA THR A 292 -10.76 18.78 16.95
C THR A 292 -9.81 18.32 15.88
N TRP A 293 -9.80 19.05 14.77
CA TRP A 293 -9.00 18.76 13.58
C TRP A 293 -8.15 19.95 13.22
N TYR A 294 -7.00 19.71 12.64
CA TYR A 294 -6.11 20.72 12.10
C TYR A 294 -5.88 20.45 10.61
N ASP A 295 -6.04 21.48 9.78
CA ASP A 295 -5.62 21.38 8.39
C ASP A 295 -4.12 21.12 8.30
N TYR A 296 -3.73 20.13 7.51
CA TYR A 296 -2.33 19.69 7.42
C TYR A 296 -1.40 20.79 6.90
N ASP A 297 -1.83 21.52 5.87
CA ASP A 297 -1.01 22.54 5.22
C ASP A 297 -1.02 23.88 5.99
N THR A 298 -2.20 24.37 6.40
CA THR A 298 -2.35 25.69 6.99
C THR A 298 -2.27 25.71 8.51
N ARG A 299 -2.42 24.57 9.17
CA ARG A 299 -2.52 24.43 10.64
C ARG A 299 -3.75 25.08 11.24
N GLU A 300 -4.71 25.50 10.41
CA GLU A 300 -5.96 26.06 10.87
C GLU A 300 -6.77 25.01 11.65
N LYS A 301 -7.35 25.44 12.77
CA LYS A 301 -8.11 24.58 13.67
C LYS A 301 -9.58 24.53 13.27
N TYR A 302 -10.15 23.33 13.24
CA TYR A 302 -11.56 23.05 12.97
C TYR A 302 -12.19 22.27 14.12
N THR A 303 -13.45 22.57 14.42
CA THR A 303 -14.29 21.70 15.28
C THR A 303 -14.99 20.68 14.40
N GLY A 304 -14.98 19.44 14.80
CA GLY A 304 -15.66 18.37 14.06
C GLY A 304 -17.17 18.32 14.28
N LYS A 305 -17.79 17.23 13.82
CA LYS A 305 -19.23 16.95 13.74
C LYS A 305 -19.96 17.94 12.83
N GLN A 306 -19.36 18.26 11.70
CA GLN A 306 -19.92 19.18 10.70
C GLN A 306 -19.35 18.96 9.30
N TYR A 307 -20.13 19.37 8.31
CA TYR A 307 -19.63 19.55 6.95
C TYR A 307 -18.93 20.89 6.81
N ILE A 308 -17.82 20.87 6.09
CA ILE A 308 -17.09 22.10 5.70
C ILE A 308 -16.85 22.09 4.20
N VAL A 309 -16.68 23.28 3.63
CA VAL A 309 -16.21 23.46 2.25
C VAL A 309 -14.80 24.01 2.30
N LYS A 310 -13.86 23.22 1.79
CA LYS A 310 -12.43 23.60 1.72
C LYS A 310 -12.06 23.99 0.30
N ASP A 311 -11.30 25.07 0.14
CA ASP A 311 -10.67 25.41 -1.13
C ASP A 311 -9.62 24.35 -1.45
N ALA A 312 -9.67 23.83 -2.67
CA ALA A 312 -8.84 22.74 -3.15
C ALA A 312 -8.40 23.01 -4.60
N PRO A 313 -7.60 24.05 -4.86
CA PRO A 313 -6.98 24.24 -6.18
C PRO A 313 -6.22 22.98 -6.59
N LEU A 314 -5.77 22.87 -7.84
CA LEU A 314 -5.26 21.62 -8.39
C LEU A 314 -4.08 21.02 -7.58
N ASP A 315 -3.27 21.85 -6.98
CA ASP A 315 -2.12 21.47 -6.15
C ASP A 315 -2.45 21.11 -4.69
N VAL A 316 -3.75 21.20 -4.29
CA VAL A 316 -4.19 20.95 -2.91
C VAL A 316 -5.13 19.74 -2.84
N CYS A 317 -4.74 18.75 -2.07
CA CYS A 317 -5.60 17.68 -1.54
C CYS A 317 -5.91 18.02 -0.08
N PRO A 318 -7.15 18.30 0.31
CA PRO A 318 -7.49 18.57 1.70
C PRO A 318 -7.16 17.39 2.60
N VAL A 319 -6.33 17.64 3.61
CA VAL A 319 -5.94 16.68 4.64
C VAL A 319 -6.09 17.34 6.01
N PHE A 320 -6.68 16.62 6.94
CA PHE A 320 -6.86 17.08 8.32
C PHE A 320 -6.23 16.11 9.30
N VAL A 321 -5.61 16.63 10.33
CA VAL A 321 -4.97 15.84 11.37
C VAL A 321 -5.70 16.04 12.69
N LYS A 322 -5.99 14.94 13.39
CA LYS A 322 -6.68 14.94 14.69
C LYS A 322 -5.82 15.63 15.75
N ALA A 323 -6.47 16.35 16.64
CA ALA A 323 -5.78 17.00 17.78
C ALA A 323 -5.04 15.96 18.65
N GLY A 324 -3.84 16.32 19.11
CA GLY A 324 -2.97 15.46 19.89
C GLY A 324 -2.08 14.54 19.05
N SER A 325 -2.32 14.42 17.75
CA SER A 325 -1.55 13.49 16.91
C SER A 325 -0.06 13.82 16.87
N ILE A 326 0.74 12.76 16.84
CA ILE A 326 2.17 12.78 16.59
C ILE A 326 2.41 11.99 15.32
N ILE A 327 2.78 12.64 14.23
CA ILE A 327 3.03 12.00 12.93
C ILE A 327 4.54 11.88 12.73
N PRO A 328 5.11 10.68 12.77
CA PRO A 328 6.51 10.47 12.45
C PRO A 328 6.77 10.69 10.97
N CYS A 329 7.84 11.39 10.66
CA CYS A 329 8.22 11.77 9.31
C CYS A 329 9.72 11.61 9.10
N PHE A 330 10.12 11.45 7.81
CA PHE A 330 11.51 11.60 7.37
C PHE A 330 11.69 12.86 6.54
N GLU A 331 12.93 13.32 6.36
CA GLU A 331 13.23 14.24 5.27
C GLU A 331 13.02 13.50 3.93
N PRO A 332 12.43 14.15 2.91
CA PRO A 332 12.27 13.54 1.60
C PRO A 332 13.63 13.10 1.02
N MET A 333 13.63 11.95 0.36
CA MET A 333 14.81 11.38 -0.29
C MET A 333 14.46 10.91 -1.71
N GLN A 334 15.45 10.73 -2.58
CA GLN A 334 15.24 10.30 -3.97
C GLN A 334 14.88 8.80 -4.05
N TYR A 335 15.39 8.01 -3.12
CA TYR A 335 15.09 6.57 -2.97
C TYR A 335 15.32 6.14 -1.52
N VAL A 336 14.64 5.08 -1.10
CA VAL A 336 14.80 4.53 0.26
C VAL A 336 16.23 4.04 0.46
N GLY A 337 16.90 4.53 1.51
CA GLY A 337 18.29 4.20 1.81
C GLY A 337 19.32 5.18 1.24
N GLU A 338 18.88 6.29 0.59
CA GLU A 338 19.79 7.36 0.15
C GLU A 338 20.51 8.03 1.33
N ILE A 339 19.81 8.23 2.43
CA ILE A 339 20.34 8.86 3.63
C ILE A 339 20.28 7.91 4.82
N GLU A 340 21.24 8.05 5.76
CA GLU A 340 21.18 7.34 7.03
C GLU A 340 20.08 7.94 7.91
N LEU A 341 19.14 7.09 8.34
CA LEU A 341 17.98 7.50 9.12
C LEU A 341 18.33 7.52 10.63
N ASP A 342 19.13 8.48 11.07
CA ASP A 342 19.49 8.70 12.48
C ASP A 342 18.63 9.78 13.16
N THR A 343 17.77 10.43 12.40
CA THR A 343 16.89 11.52 12.83
C THR A 343 15.44 11.21 12.45
N LEU A 344 14.53 11.29 13.42
CA LEU A 344 13.10 11.22 13.18
C LEU A 344 12.46 12.60 13.38
N ILE A 345 11.64 13.01 12.42
CA ILE A 345 10.84 14.24 12.52
C ILE A 345 9.50 13.87 13.14
N LEU A 346 9.07 14.62 14.14
CA LEU A 346 7.77 14.49 14.78
C LEU A 346 6.92 15.72 14.44
N ASP A 347 5.91 15.53 13.60
CA ASP A 347 4.93 16.58 13.31
C ASP A 347 3.81 16.48 14.34
N VAL A 348 3.83 17.38 15.34
CA VAL A 348 3.01 17.31 16.55
C VAL A 348 1.88 18.32 16.48
N TYR A 349 0.69 17.88 16.84
CA TYR A 349 -0.53 18.71 16.85
C TYR A 349 -1.01 18.96 18.28
N PRO A 350 -1.53 20.19 18.58
CA PRO A 350 -2.00 20.50 19.92
C PRO A 350 -3.12 19.58 20.39
N GLY A 351 -3.01 19.08 21.62
CA GLY A 351 -3.95 18.13 22.24
C GLY A 351 -3.24 17.17 23.17
N GLU A 352 -3.85 16.06 23.47
CA GLU A 352 -3.24 14.96 24.21
C GLU A 352 -3.44 13.65 23.46
N ASP A 353 -2.39 12.86 23.32
CA ASP A 353 -2.44 11.53 22.71
C ASP A 353 -1.19 10.73 23.07
N ARG A 354 -1.23 9.44 22.71
CA ARG A 354 -0.12 8.50 22.81
C ARG A 354 0.05 7.79 21.47
N TYR A 355 1.28 7.77 20.99
CA TYR A 355 1.66 7.11 19.74
C TYR A 355 2.82 6.14 19.98
N VAL A 356 2.83 5.01 19.28
CA VAL A 356 3.96 4.07 19.29
C VAL A 356 4.55 3.99 17.90
N HIS A 357 5.83 4.30 17.78
CA HIS A 357 6.61 4.20 16.56
C HIS A 357 7.46 2.94 16.58
N TYR A 358 7.46 2.22 15.47
CA TYR A 358 8.21 0.98 15.26
C TYR A 358 9.36 1.18 14.27
N GLN A 359 10.51 0.55 14.56
CA GLN A 359 11.69 0.61 13.72
C GLN A 359 12.40 -0.74 13.67
N ASP A 360 12.66 -1.27 12.47
CA ASP A 360 13.53 -2.42 12.22
C ASP A 360 14.43 -2.16 11.00
N ASN A 361 15.04 -3.18 10.42
CA ASN A 361 15.90 -3.02 9.23
C ASN A 361 15.12 -2.87 7.91
N GLY A 362 13.81 -3.13 7.89
CA GLY A 362 12.95 -3.04 6.70
C GLY A 362 13.18 -4.15 5.65
N GLU A 363 14.09 -5.11 5.86
CA GLU A 363 14.55 -6.01 4.81
C GLU A 363 14.25 -7.50 5.07
N ASP A 364 14.38 -7.97 6.30
CA ASP A 364 14.31 -9.40 6.63
C ASP A 364 13.31 -9.69 7.77
N PHE A 365 13.36 -10.88 8.33
CA PHE A 365 12.45 -11.36 9.37
C PHE A 365 13.06 -11.36 10.78
N THR A 366 14.23 -10.78 10.98
CA THR A 366 14.91 -10.76 12.30
C THR A 366 14.11 -10.02 13.38
N TYR A 367 13.16 -9.19 12.96
CA TYR A 367 12.22 -8.57 13.90
C TYR A 367 11.40 -9.61 14.69
N GLN A 368 11.12 -10.79 14.11
CA GLN A 368 10.45 -11.89 14.82
C GLN A 368 11.29 -12.46 15.97
N ASP A 369 12.60 -12.25 15.91
CA ASP A 369 13.56 -12.63 16.96
C ASP A 369 13.87 -11.45 17.90
N GLY A 370 13.09 -10.37 17.86
CA GLY A 370 13.24 -9.20 18.73
C GLY A 370 14.22 -8.13 18.21
N VAL A 371 14.69 -8.23 16.94
CA VAL A 371 15.60 -7.23 16.34
C VAL A 371 14.79 -6.06 15.78
N TYR A 372 14.19 -5.28 16.67
CA TYR A 372 13.46 -4.05 16.35
C TYR A 372 13.58 -3.05 17.51
N ASN A 373 13.15 -1.83 17.30
CA ASN A 373 13.00 -0.80 18.33
C ASN A 373 11.55 -0.32 18.37
N GLU A 374 11.07 0.03 19.57
CA GLU A 374 9.79 0.71 19.77
C GLU A 374 9.98 1.97 20.60
N TYR A 375 9.30 3.03 20.19
CA TYR A 375 9.32 4.33 20.85
C TYR A 375 7.90 4.74 21.21
N GLU A 376 7.61 4.89 22.50
CA GLU A 376 6.37 5.52 22.96
C GLU A 376 6.54 7.03 22.95
N MET A 377 5.62 7.71 22.32
CA MET A 377 5.55 9.15 22.24
C MET A 377 4.24 9.63 22.85
N THR A 378 4.29 10.58 23.77
CA THR A 378 3.10 11.13 24.41
C THR A 378 3.15 12.64 24.36
N ILE A 379 2.02 13.27 24.00
CA ILE A 379 1.80 14.70 24.15
C ILE A 379 0.68 14.93 25.16
N THR A 380 0.90 15.86 26.08
CA THR A 380 -0.06 16.18 27.13
C THR A 380 -0.69 17.56 26.91
N LYS A 381 -1.78 17.87 27.63
CA LYS A 381 -2.51 19.15 27.51
C LYS A 381 -1.66 20.36 27.91
N ASP A 382 -0.66 20.18 28.75
CA ASP A 382 0.33 21.21 29.10
C ASP A 382 1.49 21.30 28.10
N GLU A 383 1.30 20.72 26.90
CA GLU A 383 2.25 20.78 25.78
C GLU A 383 3.62 20.13 26.09
N THR A 384 3.65 19.16 26.97
CA THR A 384 4.85 18.35 27.23
C THR A 384 4.87 17.15 26.31
N LEU A 385 5.91 17.05 25.46
CA LEU A 385 6.21 15.88 24.64
C LEU A 385 7.21 14.99 25.37
N THR A 386 6.87 13.72 25.50
CA THR A 386 7.82 12.70 25.99
C THR A 386 8.00 11.63 24.92
N VAL A 387 9.25 11.28 24.63
CA VAL A 387 9.64 10.11 23.82
C VAL A 387 10.37 9.15 24.72
N ARG A 388 9.92 7.91 24.80
CA ARG A 388 10.52 6.85 25.63
C ARG A 388 10.74 5.58 24.81
N MET A 389 11.92 5.00 24.85
CA MET A 389 12.18 3.71 24.24
C MET A 389 11.50 2.61 25.05
N LEU A 390 10.63 1.82 24.42
CA LEU A 390 9.94 0.67 25.00
C LEU A 390 10.72 -0.62 24.79
N HIS A 391 11.25 -0.79 23.57
CA HIS A 391 12.05 -1.94 23.18
C HIS A 391 13.30 -1.49 22.41
N LYS A 392 14.44 -2.13 22.67
CA LYS A 392 15.73 -1.86 22.06
C LYS A 392 16.38 -3.17 21.63
N GLY A 393 16.09 -3.61 20.42
CA GLY A 393 16.64 -4.84 19.84
C GLY A 393 17.39 -4.61 18.53
N TYR A 394 17.12 -3.48 17.83
CA TYR A 394 17.80 -3.10 16.62
C TYR A 394 18.93 -2.10 16.90
N GLU A 395 20.11 -2.33 16.32
CA GLU A 395 21.32 -1.55 16.60
C GLU A 395 21.25 -0.08 16.23
N LYS A 396 20.49 0.26 15.13
CA LYS A 396 20.32 1.63 14.68
C LYS A 396 19.23 2.31 15.50
N VAL A 397 19.64 3.16 16.42
CA VAL A 397 18.76 3.99 17.25
C VAL A 397 18.78 5.42 16.73
N TYR A 398 17.65 6.11 16.74
CA TYR A 398 17.64 7.54 16.43
C TYR A 398 18.53 8.30 17.40
N LYS A 399 19.37 9.20 16.87
CA LYS A 399 20.23 10.07 17.66
C LYS A 399 19.55 11.39 18.02
N LYS A 400 18.54 11.77 17.21
CA LYS A 400 17.85 13.06 17.32
C LYS A 400 16.37 12.93 16.98
N PHE A 401 15.57 13.80 17.60
CA PHE A 401 14.22 14.11 17.20
C PHE A 401 14.11 15.57 16.77
N VAL A 402 13.50 15.81 15.62
CA VAL A 402 13.15 17.15 15.17
C VAL A 402 11.65 17.32 15.38
N VAL A 403 11.27 18.18 16.30
CA VAL A 403 9.86 18.40 16.65
C VAL A 403 9.32 19.62 15.94
N CYS A 404 8.29 19.43 15.12
CA CYS A 404 7.53 20.49 14.47
C CYS A 404 6.24 20.71 15.27
N TYR A 405 6.09 21.89 15.90
CA TYR A 405 4.94 22.23 16.71
C TYR A 405 4.57 23.69 16.57
N LYS A 406 3.31 24.00 16.27
CA LYS A 406 2.81 25.38 16.11
C LYS A 406 3.70 26.28 15.20
N GLY A 407 4.20 25.71 14.09
CA GLY A 407 5.06 26.41 13.13
C GLY A 407 6.53 26.57 13.57
N ARG A 408 6.91 26.08 14.74
CA ARG A 408 8.31 26.02 15.18
C ARG A 408 8.93 24.66 14.90
N LYS A 409 10.21 24.64 14.52
CA LYS A 409 10.99 23.42 14.31
C LYS A 409 12.18 23.44 15.27
N ASN A 410 12.24 22.50 16.21
CA ASN A 410 13.30 22.39 17.20
C ASN A 410 13.93 21.00 17.14
N GLU A 411 15.25 20.96 17.29
CA GLU A 411 16.03 19.72 17.30
C GLU A 411 16.44 19.37 18.74
N PHE A 412 16.28 18.07 19.10
CA PHE A 412 16.61 17.55 20.42
C PHE A 412 17.45 16.28 20.27
N ALA A 413 18.60 16.24 20.95
CA ALA A 413 19.40 15.03 21.05
C ALA A 413 18.66 13.95 21.86
N PHE A 414 18.79 12.70 21.46
CA PHE A 414 18.20 11.56 22.15
C PHE A 414 19.30 10.65 22.71
N ASN A 415 19.21 10.31 23.99
CA ASN A 415 20.19 9.48 24.68
C ASN A 415 19.96 7.97 24.52
N GLY A 416 18.96 7.57 23.74
CA GLY A 416 18.60 6.17 23.56
C GLY A 416 17.65 5.59 24.62
N GLU A 417 17.13 6.41 25.54
CA GLU A 417 16.20 5.97 26.59
C GLU A 417 14.96 6.85 26.68
N LYS A 418 15.15 8.14 26.99
CA LYS A 418 14.04 9.07 27.19
C LYS A 418 14.41 10.50 26.80
N LEU A 419 13.47 11.20 26.18
CA LEU A 419 13.45 12.64 25.96
C LEU A 419 12.15 13.20 26.53
N THR A 420 12.23 14.31 27.26
CA THR A 420 11.04 15.06 27.70
C THR A 420 11.28 16.53 27.42
N VAL A 421 10.39 17.18 26.67
CA VAL A 421 10.51 18.59 26.26
C VAL A 421 9.16 19.30 26.37
N TRP A 422 9.23 20.57 26.75
CA TRP A 422 8.08 21.46 26.74
C TRP A 422 8.06 22.24 25.42
N LEU A 423 6.91 22.26 24.72
CA LEU A 423 6.80 22.74 23.35
C LEU A 423 6.28 24.19 23.19
N SER A 424 5.77 24.80 24.29
CA SER A 424 5.24 26.18 24.26
C SER A 424 6.30 27.26 24.37
#